data_c50a15d51c9f2fee757d8621b15ee585
#
_entry.id   c50a15d51c9f2fee757d8621b15ee585
#
_cell.length_a   1.000
_cell.length_b   1.000
_cell.length_c   1.000
_cell.angle_alpha   90.00
_cell.angle_beta   90.00
_cell.angle_gamma   90.00
#
_symmetry.space_group_name_H-M   'P 1'
#
loop_
_entity.id
_entity.type
_entity.pdbx_description
1 polymer ?
#
loop_
_entity_poly.entity_id
_entity_poly.type
_entity_poly.pdbx_seq_one_letter_code
_entity_poly.pdbx_strand_id
1 'polypeptide(L)'
;MSASITNVADLSDRSIMGDDRLVRTSRMAYVVAVISLIAAAFVAWKQNDPHGLAMIWLQNGIFVLTLSLGAFFFVMVQHITNAGWAVAIRRIAEAQAANLTWIWVLFLVPMFWLLITNREWNGFGHGLAIIWPWADMAHLTEHSPAEGAIVAQKTAFLNPTFFMIRACVYFAFWALATRWFLSTSRRQDQTGDATLSTKMRYAAAPCLILFALTSTFAAVDWIMSLSPAWFSTMFGIYFFAGTCAGGFSIIAIGCLRLQAMGYLRGVITAEHYQDIGKMIWAFGIVFWAYIAFSQYMLIWYGNLPEETVWFLARQVGDWAWVSVALIVGHFFIPFLFFISRWMKRWRGTLAFGAVWMLAFSWIDIYWLVMPVVPHDVATFTTYDALAAAYATTSTGLGNPLNYLMLVGFIGLSIGSATGRLSRGSVLCRRDPRLNESLQFENI
;
A
#
# COMPACT_ATOMS: atom_id res chain seq x y z
N MET A 1 28.51 19.64 3.48
CA MET A 1 27.98 18.61 4.39
C MET A 1 27.72 19.27 5.74
N SER A 2 26.49 19.23 6.29
CA SER A 2 26.31 19.69 7.69
C SER A 2 26.96 18.65 8.61
N ALA A 3 27.67 19.10 9.66
CA ALA A 3 28.23 18.20 10.66
C ALA A 3 27.13 17.28 11.21
N SER A 4 27.46 16.02 11.46
CA SER A 4 26.57 15.07 12.14
C SER A 4 26.40 15.50 13.60
N ILE A 5 25.15 15.50 14.07
CA ILE A 5 24.84 15.72 15.48
C ILE A 5 24.99 14.37 16.19
N THR A 6 25.95 14.30 17.09
CA THR A 6 26.28 13.06 17.81
C THR A 6 25.70 12.99 19.24
N ASN A 7 25.17 14.14 19.73
CA ASN A 7 24.61 14.22 21.08
C ASN A 7 23.22 14.87 21.05
N VAL A 8 22.31 14.35 21.88
CA VAL A 8 20.95 14.90 22.06
C VAL A 8 20.97 16.37 22.53
N ALA A 9 21.99 16.76 23.31
CA ALA A 9 22.14 18.13 23.79
C ALA A 9 22.36 19.16 22.67
N ASP A 10 22.85 18.73 21.50
CA ASP A 10 23.13 19.59 20.35
C ASP A 10 21.89 19.79 19.44
N LEU A 11 20.76 19.17 19.78
CA LEU A 11 19.51 19.26 19.01
C LEU A 11 18.83 20.60 19.25
N SER A 12 18.70 21.42 18.21
CA SER A 12 17.92 22.64 18.26
C SER A 12 16.42 22.35 18.10
N ASP A 13 15.56 22.96 18.90
CA ASP A 13 14.11 22.81 18.79
C ASP A 13 13.61 23.19 17.38
N ARG A 14 14.20 24.18 16.73
CA ARG A 14 13.85 24.62 15.37
C ARG A 14 14.03 23.54 14.31
N SER A 15 14.92 22.58 14.54
CA SER A 15 15.21 21.49 13.60
C SER A 15 14.38 20.23 13.86
N ILE A 16 13.72 20.13 15.01
CA ILE A 16 12.98 18.91 15.41
C ILE A 16 11.52 19.15 15.74
N MET A 17 11.08 20.40 15.92
CA MET A 17 9.66 20.72 16.20
C MET A 17 8.95 21.12 14.92
N GLY A 18 7.75 20.57 14.74
CA GLY A 18 6.85 20.96 13.66
C GLY A 18 6.43 22.42 13.78
N ASP A 19 6.34 23.11 12.64
CA ASP A 19 5.99 24.53 12.56
C ASP A 19 5.04 24.83 11.40
N ASP A 20 4.83 26.11 11.12
CA ASP A 20 3.96 26.61 10.05
C ASP A 20 4.32 26.11 8.65
N ARG A 21 5.58 25.71 8.39
CA ARG A 21 5.99 25.13 7.11
C ARG A 21 5.28 23.79 6.86
N LEU A 22 5.21 22.94 7.88
CA LEU A 22 4.46 21.68 7.80
C LEU A 22 2.95 21.90 7.73
N VAL A 23 2.43 22.90 8.46
CA VAL A 23 1.01 23.28 8.37
C VAL A 23 0.66 23.73 6.94
N ARG A 24 1.48 24.58 6.32
CA ARG A 24 1.29 25.01 4.92
C ARG A 24 1.36 23.83 3.96
N THR A 25 2.36 22.96 4.12
CA THR A 25 2.49 21.74 3.29
C THR A 25 1.25 20.84 3.41
N SER A 26 0.74 20.63 4.62
CA SER A 26 -0.48 19.89 4.87
C SER A 26 -1.69 20.51 4.18
N ARG A 27 -1.88 21.85 4.35
CA ARG A 27 -2.99 22.56 3.70
C ARG A 27 -2.91 22.50 2.17
N MET A 28 -1.73 22.70 1.61
CA MET A 28 -1.52 22.59 0.15
C MET A 28 -1.84 21.19 -0.36
N ALA A 29 -1.41 20.14 0.34
CA ALA A 29 -1.70 18.78 -0.02
C ALA A 29 -3.22 18.49 0.00
N TYR A 30 -3.94 18.98 1.01
CA TYR A 30 -5.41 18.87 1.05
C TYR A 30 -6.10 19.67 -0.06
N VAL A 31 -5.63 20.87 -0.38
CA VAL A 31 -6.18 21.68 -1.50
C VAL A 31 -6.01 20.95 -2.82
N VAL A 32 -4.81 20.43 -3.10
CA VAL A 32 -4.53 19.63 -4.30
C VAL A 32 -5.42 18.38 -4.32
N ALA A 33 -5.58 17.70 -3.18
CA ALA A 33 -6.43 16.51 -3.09
C ALA A 33 -7.90 16.84 -3.42
N VAL A 34 -8.45 17.90 -2.82
CA VAL A 34 -9.85 18.30 -3.04
C VAL A 34 -10.09 18.70 -4.51
N ILE A 35 -9.21 19.53 -5.09
CA ILE A 35 -9.30 19.92 -6.50
C ILE A 35 -9.26 18.69 -7.41
N SER A 36 -8.32 17.77 -7.14
CA SER A 36 -8.16 16.55 -7.94
C SER A 36 -9.37 15.62 -7.83
N LEU A 37 -9.95 15.46 -6.63
CA LEU A 37 -11.14 14.64 -6.43
C LEU A 37 -12.40 15.26 -7.04
N ILE A 38 -12.54 16.60 -7.03
CA ILE A 38 -13.62 17.29 -7.73
C ILE A 38 -13.48 17.08 -9.24
N ALA A 39 -12.26 17.22 -9.78
CA ALA A 39 -12.00 16.96 -11.19
C ALA A 39 -12.27 15.48 -11.55
N ALA A 40 -11.89 14.55 -10.68
CA ALA A 40 -12.18 13.13 -10.84
C ALA A 40 -13.70 12.86 -10.87
N ALA A 41 -14.47 13.48 -9.97
CA ALA A 41 -15.93 13.35 -9.93
C ALA A 41 -16.57 13.89 -11.25
N PHE A 42 -16.06 15.01 -11.79
CA PHE A 42 -16.52 15.55 -13.05
C PHE A 42 -16.21 14.63 -14.24
N VAL A 43 -15.00 14.04 -14.30
CA VAL A 43 -14.62 13.08 -15.34
C VAL A 43 -15.49 11.83 -15.24
N ALA A 44 -15.66 11.29 -14.03
CA ALA A 44 -16.51 10.11 -13.80
C ALA A 44 -17.97 10.35 -14.22
N TRP A 45 -18.52 11.53 -13.89
CA TRP A 45 -19.86 11.91 -14.33
C TRP A 45 -19.99 11.94 -15.86
N LYS A 46 -18.98 12.47 -16.58
CA LYS A 46 -18.96 12.49 -18.05
C LYS A 46 -18.82 11.10 -18.67
N GLN A 47 -18.01 10.24 -18.06
CA GLN A 47 -17.78 8.88 -18.58
C GLN A 47 -19.01 7.99 -18.40
N ASN A 48 -19.83 8.26 -17.39
CA ASN A 48 -21.02 7.48 -17.04
C ASN A 48 -20.74 5.96 -16.96
N ASP A 49 -19.53 5.61 -16.41
CA ASP A 49 -19.09 4.24 -16.19
C ASP A 49 -18.92 4.00 -14.68
N PRO A 50 -19.98 3.55 -13.99
CA PRO A 50 -19.95 3.32 -12.55
C PRO A 50 -19.04 2.16 -12.15
N HIS A 51 -18.91 1.11 -12.99
CA HIS A 51 -18.01 -0.02 -12.74
C HIS A 51 -16.55 0.43 -12.82
N GLY A 52 -16.14 1.10 -13.89
CA GLY A 52 -14.79 1.64 -14.03
C GLY A 52 -14.43 2.62 -12.92
N LEU A 53 -15.37 3.48 -12.49
CA LEU A 53 -15.18 4.35 -11.33
C LEU A 53 -14.93 3.56 -10.05
N ALA A 54 -15.73 2.52 -9.79
CA ALA A 54 -15.61 1.71 -8.58
C ALA A 54 -14.28 0.93 -8.53
N MET A 55 -13.84 0.38 -9.67
CA MET A 55 -12.55 -0.31 -9.81
C MET A 55 -11.36 0.64 -9.62
N ILE A 56 -11.39 1.83 -10.25
CA ILE A 56 -10.36 2.88 -10.09
C ILE A 56 -10.31 3.39 -8.65
N TRP A 57 -11.45 3.54 -8.01
CA TRP A 57 -11.54 3.90 -6.59
C TRP A 57 -10.89 2.84 -5.71
N LEU A 58 -11.25 1.57 -5.89
CA LEU A 58 -10.70 0.45 -5.13
C LEU A 58 -9.18 0.38 -5.31
N GLN A 59 -8.68 0.41 -6.54
CA GLN A 59 -7.27 0.32 -6.88
C GLN A 59 -6.45 1.43 -6.20
N ASN A 60 -6.85 2.70 -6.31
CA ASN A 60 -6.14 3.82 -5.69
C ASN A 60 -6.29 3.82 -4.16
N GLY A 61 -7.44 3.38 -3.64
CA GLY A 61 -7.66 3.18 -2.21
C GLY A 61 -6.70 2.15 -1.64
N ILE A 62 -6.57 0.98 -2.28
CA ILE A 62 -5.64 -0.08 -1.89
C ILE A 62 -4.20 0.43 -1.96
N PHE A 63 -3.82 1.16 -3.01
CA PHE A 63 -2.47 1.72 -3.10
C PHE A 63 -2.13 2.60 -1.90
N VAL A 64 -2.98 3.56 -1.53
CA VAL A 64 -2.73 4.42 -0.35
C VAL A 64 -2.79 3.65 0.96
N LEU A 65 -3.62 2.61 1.02
CA LEU A 65 -3.66 1.69 2.16
C LEU A 65 -2.31 0.96 2.33
N THR A 66 -1.73 0.43 1.23
CA THR A 66 -0.43 -0.27 1.29
C THR A 66 0.68 0.62 1.79
N LEU A 67 0.72 1.92 1.42
CA LEU A 67 1.71 2.87 1.93
C LEU A 67 1.65 2.99 3.46
N SER A 68 0.44 2.97 4.00
CA SER A 68 0.21 3.13 5.44
C SER A 68 0.43 1.82 6.21
N LEU A 69 0.04 0.68 5.62
CA LEU A 69 0.33 -0.65 6.18
C LEU A 69 1.84 -0.94 6.22
N GLY A 70 2.58 -0.61 5.15
CA GLY A 70 4.03 -0.78 5.12
C GLY A 70 4.75 0.12 6.13
N ALA A 71 4.27 1.34 6.34
CA ALA A 71 4.77 2.21 7.40
C ALA A 71 4.43 1.65 8.79
N PHE A 72 3.27 1.04 8.97
CA PHE A 72 2.89 0.39 10.22
C PHE A 72 3.75 -0.86 10.50
N PHE A 73 3.97 -1.68 9.48
CA PHE A 73 4.90 -2.81 9.57
C PHE A 73 6.31 -2.34 9.98
N PHE A 74 6.83 -1.28 9.34
CA PHE A 74 8.11 -0.69 9.71
C PHE A 74 8.15 -0.34 11.21
N VAL A 75 7.15 0.38 11.72
CA VAL A 75 7.09 0.76 13.14
C VAL A 75 7.16 -0.45 14.06
N MET A 76 6.36 -1.49 13.78
CA MET A 76 6.33 -2.69 14.61
C MET A 76 7.64 -3.45 14.59
N VAL A 77 8.25 -3.62 13.41
CA VAL A 77 9.55 -4.31 13.27
C VAL A 77 10.64 -3.58 14.03
N GLN A 78 10.73 -2.24 13.94
CA GLN A 78 11.73 -1.48 14.67
C GLN A 78 11.57 -1.59 16.18
N HIS A 79 10.34 -1.70 16.70
CA HIS A 79 10.10 -1.93 18.12
C HIS A 79 10.46 -3.35 18.55
N ILE A 80 10.04 -4.40 17.84
CA ILE A 80 10.27 -5.79 18.24
C ILE A 80 11.76 -6.16 18.18
N THR A 81 12.47 -5.67 17.13
CA THR A 81 13.92 -5.88 16.98
C THR A 81 14.74 -4.96 17.87
N ASN A 82 14.07 -4.03 18.56
CA ASN A 82 14.73 -3.05 19.41
C ASN A 82 15.80 -2.24 18.66
N ALA A 83 15.49 -1.81 17.42
CA ALA A 83 16.41 -1.18 16.49
C ALA A 83 16.69 0.29 16.86
N GLY A 84 17.89 0.58 17.38
CA GLY A 84 18.29 1.94 17.75
C GLY A 84 18.44 2.88 16.55
N TRP A 85 18.98 2.39 15.44
CA TRP A 85 19.20 3.21 14.25
C TRP A 85 17.94 3.90 13.71
N ALA A 86 16.80 3.26 13.83
CA ALA A 86 15.55 3.75 13.23
C ALA A 86 14.87 4.87 14.03
N VAL A 87 15.34 5.19 15.26
CA VAL A 87 14.70 6.19 16.13
C VAL A 87 14.62 7.56 15.45
N ALA A 88 15.64 7.94 14.67
CA ALA A 88 15.68 9.21 13.93
C ALA A 88 14.60 9.35 12.86
N ILE A 89 14.11 8.22 12.32
CA ILE A 89 13.16 8.18 11.20
C ILE A 89 11.79 7.65 11.59
N ARG A 90 11.67 6.96 12.73
CA ARG A 90 10.46 6.27 13.17
C ARG A 90 9.24 7.18 13.28
N ARG A 91 9.41 8.43 13.73
CA ARG A 91 8.30 9.39 13.81
C ARG A 91 7.62 9.64 12.47
N ILE A 92 8.37 9.64 11.38
CA ILE A 92 7.86 9.80 10.02
C ILE A 92 6.99 8.60 9.64
N ALA A 93 7.49 7.39 9.94
CA ALA A 93 6.74 6.15 9.73
C ALA A 93 5.47 6.10 10.60
N GLU A 94 5.54 6.49 11.88
CA GLU A 94 4.39 6.58 12.78
C GLU A 94 3.31 7.55 12.25
N ALA A 95 3.71 8.70 11.70
CA ALA A 95 2.80 9.69 11.14
C ALA A 95 2.10 9.18 9.87
N GLN A 96 2.83 8.45 9.01
CA GLN A 96 2.29 7.80 7.81
C GLN A 96 1.38 6.62 8.16
N ALA A 97 1.79 5.74 9.07
CA ALA A 97 1.00 4.62 9.56
C ALA A 97 -0.33 5.07 10.17
N ALA A 98 -0.32 6.20 10.89
CA ALA A 98 -1.52 6.75 11.52
C ALA A 98 -2.60 7.21 10.50
N ASN A 99 -2.33 7.20 9.19
CA ASN A 99 -3.37 7.37 8.16
C ASN A 99 -4.42 6.25 8.24
N LEU A 100 -4.06 5.07 8.74
CA LEU A 100 -5.01 3.98 8.98
C LEU A 100 -6.17 4.36 9.91
N THR A 101 -6.03 5.44 10.69
CA THR A 101 -7.12 5.97 11.54
C THR A 101 -8.27 6.62 10.77
N TRP A 102 -8.11 6.93 9.47
CA TRP A 102 -9.15 7.56 8.65
C TRP A 102 -9.34 6.88 7.27
N ILE A 103 -8.36 6.09 6.79
CA ILE A 103 -8.44 5.42 5.47
C ILE A 103 -9.69 4.52 5.36
N TRP A 104 -10.18 3.99 6.48
CA TRP A 104 -11.42 3.20 6.52
C TRP A 104 -12.61 3.93 5.87
N VAL A 105 -12.63 5.28 5.90
CA VAL A 105 -13.69 6.07 5.26
C VAL A 105 -13.72 5.84 3.76
N LEU A 106 -12.55 5.69 3.11
CA LEU A 106 -12.45 5.42 1.67
C LEU A 106 -12.97 4.04 1.28
N PHE A 107 -13.04 3.10 2.21
CA PHE A 107 -13.48 1.73 1.95
C PHE A 107 -14.88 1.48 2.52
N LEU A 108 -15.05 1.64 3.83
CA LEU A 108 -16.29 1.24 4.48
C LEU A 108 -17.48 2.12 4.06
N VAL A 109 -17.27 3.41 3.83
CA VAL A 109 -18.38 4.29 3.43
C VAL A 109 -18.95 3.91 2.06
N PRO A 110 -18.15 3.74 0.99
CA PRO A 110 -18.67 3.27 -0.29
C PRO A 110 -19.25 1.85 -0.21
N MET A 111 -18.58 0.93 0.50
CA MET A 111 -19.07 -0.45 0.67
C MET A 111 -20.44 -0.50 1.36
N PHE A 112 -20.61 0.23 2.46
CA PHE A 112 -21.90 0.32 3.15
C PHE A 112 -22.97 0.99 2.27
N TRP A 113 -22.58 2.02 1.51
CA TRP A 113 -23.51 2.67 0.59
C TRP A 113 -23.99 1.69 -0.49
N LEU A 114 -23.09 0.94 -1.12
CA LEU A 114 -23.43 -0.10 -2.09
C LEU A 114 -24.32 -1.19 -1.49
N LEU A 115 -24.01 -1.64 -0.27
CA LEU A 115 -24.76 -2.67 0.42
C LEU A 115 -26.19 -2.23 0.77
N ILE A 116 -26.34 -0.99 1.30
CA ILE A 116 -27.64 -0.49 1.74
C ILE A 116 -28.54 -0.12 0.56
N THR A 117 -27.99 0.54 -0.46
CA THR A 117 -28.76 0.93 -1.63
C THR A 117 -29.17 -0.27 -2.46
N ASN A 118 -28.36 -1.33 -2.45
CA ASN A 118 -28.56 -2.57 -3.20
C ASN A 118 -29.07 -2.31 -4.64
N ARG A 119 -28.53 -1.24 -5.25
CA ARG A 119 -28.94 -0.78 -6.60
C ARG A 119 -28.53 -1.83 -7.62
N GLU A 120 -29.40 -2.07 -8.59
CA GLU A 120 -29.06 -2.85 -9.77
C GLU A 120 -28.10 -2.08 -10.67
N TRP A 121 -27.05 -2.77 -11.12
CA TRP A 121 -26.03 -2.27 -12.01
C TRP A 121 -26.06 -3.08 -13.30
N ASN A 122 -26.44 -2.47 -14.42
CA ASN A 122 -26.56 -3.15 -15.69
C ASN A 122 -25.31 -3.98 -16.03
N GLY A 123 -25.48 -5.29 -16.17
CA GLY A 123 -24.40 -6.24 -16.48
C GLY A 123 -23.50 -6.65 -15.31
N PHE A 124 -23.75 -6.17 -14.07
CA PHE A 124 -22.89 -6.45 -12.89
C PHE A 124 -23.67 -6.95 -11.67
N GLY A 125 -25.03 -7.08 -11.73
CA GLY A 125 -25.86 -7.47 -10.60
C GLY A 125 -26.15 -6.35 -9.61
N HIS A 126 -26.41 -6.70 -8.34
CA HIS A 126 -26.88 -5.77 -7.31
C HIS A 126 -25.80 -5.37 -6.29
N GLY A 127 -25.84 -4.13 -5.87
CA GLY A 127 -25.07 -3.64 -4.73
C GLY A 127 -23.54 -3.77 -4.89
N LEU A 128 -22.93 -4.57 -4.02
CA LEU A 128 -21.48 -4.83 -4.04
C LEU A 128 -21.01 -5.60 -5.28
N ALA A 129 -21.91 -6.25 -6.01
CA ALA A 129 -21.57 -7.03 -7.21
C ALA A 129 -20.94 -6.18 -8.32
N ILE A 130 -21.14 -4.87 -8.30
CA ILE A 130 -20.44 -3.95 -9.21
C ILE A 130 -18.91 -4.06 -9.11
N ILE A 131 -18.38 -4.52 -8.00
CA ILE A 131 -16.92 -4.73 -7.76
C ILE A 131 -16.65 -6.22 -7.58
N TRP A 132 -17.43 -6.90 -6.74
CA TRP A 132 -17.23 -8.29 -6.35
C TRP A 132 -18.38 -9.16 -6.87
N PRO A 133 -18.22 -9.89 -7.99
CA PRO A 133 -19.30 -10.65 -8.64
C PRO A 133 -20.02 -11.64 -7.72
N TRP A 134 -19.29 -12.23 -6.76
CA TRP A 134 -19.85 -13.17 -5.78
C TRP A 134 -20.89 -12.56 -4.84
N ALA A 135 -20.98 -11.23 -4.76
CA ALA A 135 -21.96 -10.58 -3.87
C ALA A 135 -23.42 -10.70 -4.36
N ASP A 136 -23.64 -11.02 -5.65
CA ASP A 136 -24.94 -11.37 -6.23
C ASP A 136 -24.83 -12.75 -6.90
N MET A 137 -25.07 -13.80 -6.13
CA MET A 137 -24.98 -15.18 -6.58
C MET A 137 -25.99 -15.54 -7.66
N ALA A 138 -27.17 -14.90 -7.67
CA ALA A 138 -28.19 -15.14 -8.68
C ALA A 138 -27.69 -14.65 -10.04
N HIS A 139 -27.21 -13.41 -10.11
CA HIS A 139 -26.64 -12.81 -11.30
C HIS A 139 -25.40 -13.59 -11.79
N LEU A 140 -24.49 -13.93 -10.88
CA LEU A 140 -23.29 -14.70 -11.23
C LEU A 140 -23.64 -16.08 -11.83
N THR A 141 -24.59 -16.81 -11.23
CA THR A 141 -24.98 -18.13 -11.70
C THR A 141 -25.69 -18.09 -13.05
N GLU A 142 -26.48 -17.04 -13.31
CA GLU A 142 -27.15 -16.83 -14.58
C GLU A 142 -26.15 -16.59 -15.73
N HIS A 143 -25.13 -15.74 -15.49
CA HIS A 143 -24.17 -15.33 -16.54
C HIS A 143 -22.96 -16.28 -16.63
N SER A 144 -22.63 -16.97 -15.56
CA SER A 144 -21.47 -17.88 -15.47
C SER A 144 -21.79 -19.09 -14.58
N PRO A 145 -22.56 -20.10 -15.07
CA PRO A 145 -23.01 -21.23 -14.25
C PRO A 145 -21.86 -22.03 -13.64
N ALA A 146 -20.77 -22.23 -14.38
CA ALA A 146 -19.60 -22.97 -13.90
C ALA A 146 -18.90 -22.24 -12.74
N GLU A 147 -18.71 -20.93 -12.86
CA GLU A 147 -18.13 -20.11 -11.79
C GLU A 147 -19.07 -20.03 -10.59
N GLY A 148 -20.37 -19.84 -10.84
CA GLY A 148 -21.42 -19.87 -9.80
C GLY A 148 -21.40 -21.15 -8.97
N ALA A 149 -21.22 -22.31 -9.61
CA ALA A 149 -21.12 -23.60 -8.91
C ALA A 149 -19.87 -23.69 -8.00
N ILE A 150 -18.72 -23.14 -8.41
CA ILE A 150 -17.49 -23.08 -7.60
C ILE A 150 -17.68 -22.12 -6.43
N VAL A 151 -18.24 -20.94 -6.68
CA VAL A 151 -18.43 -19.90 -5.66
C VAL A 151 -19.50 -20.30 -4.65
N ALA A 152 -20.51 -21.06 -5.04
CA ALA A 152 -21.53 -21.59 -4.15
C ALA A 152 -20.93 -22.42 -2.98
N GLN A 153 -19.80 -23.10 -3.21
CA GLN A 153 -19.09 -23.83 -2.16
C GLN A 153 -18.32 -22.91 -1.17
N LYS A 154 -18.13 -21.64 -1.55
CA LYS A 154 -17.38 -20.62 -0.76
C LYS A 154 -18.30 -19.64 -0.04
N THR A 155 -19.62 -19.78 -0.13
CA THR A 155 -20.61 -18.82 0.43
C THR A 155 -20.52 -18.64 1.95
N ALA A 156 -19.99 -19.63 2.68
CA ALA A 156 -19.71 -19.49 4.09
C ALA A 156 -18.70 -18.36 4.39
N PHE A 157 -17.75 -18.14 3.47
CA PHE A 157 -16.74 -17.09 3.57
C PHE A 157 -17.08 -15.87 2.71
N LEU A 158 -17.49 -16.08 1.44
CA LEU A 158 -17.85 -15.05 0.48
C LEU A 158 -19.34 -14.75 0.57
N ASN A 159 -19.73 -13.98 1.57
CA ASN A 159 -21.07 -13.40 1.68
C ASN A 159 -20.98 -11.95 2.16
N PRO A 160 -21.88 -11.04 1.70
CA PRO A 160 -21.80 -9.62 1.98
C PRO A 160 -21.72 -9.26 3.46
N THR A 161 -22.50 -9.92 4.31
CA THR A 161 -22.54 -9.63 5.75
C THR A 161 -21.22 -9.96 6.43
N PHE A 162 -20.69 -11.16 6.22
CA PHE A 162 -19.43 -11.58 6.85
C PHE A 162 -18.23 -10.80 6.27
N PHE A 163 -18.25 -10.50 4.98
CA PHE A 163 -17.27 -9.63 4.31
C PHE A 163 -17.20 -8.25 4.97
N MET A 164 -18.35 -7.60 5.22
CA MET A 164 -18.39 -6.29 5.89
C MET A 164 -17.92 -6.35 7.33
N ILE A 165 -18.28 -7.42 8.07
CA ILE A 165 -17.78 -7.61 9.44
C ILE A 165 -16.25 -7.72 9.45
N ARG A 166 -15.67 -8.54 8.56
CA ARG A 166 -14.21 -8.67 8.43
C ARG A 166 -13.55 -7.34 8.09
N ALA A 167 -14.08 -6.60 7.12
CA ALA A 167 -13.57 -5.28 6.74
C ALA A 167 -13.56 -4.31 7.93
N CYS A 168 -14.64 -4.26 8.73
CA CYS A 168 -14.69 -3.46 9.94
C CYS A 168 -13.63 -3.90 10.97
N VAL A 169 -13.43 -5.20 11.17
CA VAL A 169 -12.42 -5.74 12.10
C VAL A 169 -11.00 -5.35 11.67
N TYR A 170 -10.66 -5.46 10.36
CA TYR A 170 -9.34 -5.07 9.86
C TYR A 170 -9.05 -3.60 10.13
N PHE A 171 -9.95 -2.71 9.73
CA PHE A 171 -9.78 -1.28 9.95
C PHE A 171 -9.79 -0.89 11.43
N ALA A 172 -10.63 -1.50 12.26
CA ALA A 172 -10.64 -1.27 13.69
C ALA A 172 -9.28 -1.63 14.32
N PHE A 173 -8.74 -2.81 14.00
CA PHE A 173 -7.42 -3.22 14.49
C PHE A 173 -6.33 -2.24 14.04
N TRP A 174 -6.24 -1.94 12.75
CA TRP A 174 -5.20 -1.06 12.22
C TRP A 174 -5.28 0.35 12.80
N ALA A 175 -6.50 0.90 12.89
CA ALA A 175 -6.71 2.24 13.44
C ALA A 175 -6.36 2.33 14.92
N LEU A 176 -6.80 1.37 15.72
CA LEU A 176 -6.53 1.33 17.17
C LEU A 176 -5.05 1.12 17.45
N ALA A 177 -4.43 0.15 16.77
CA ALA A 177 -3.01 -0.16 16.98
C ALA A 177 -2.11 1.03 16.60
N THR A 178 -2.28 1.61 15.39
CA THR A 178 -1.46 2.75 14.95
C THR A 178 -1.67 3.99 15.82
N ARG A 179 -2.92 4.25 16.25
CA ARG A 179 -3.22 5.32 17.19
C ARG A 179 -2.51 5.09 18.52
N TRP A 180 -2.52 3.88 19.02
CA TRP A 180 -1.87 3.52 20.28
C TRP A 180 -0.34 3.70 20.20
N PHE A 181 0.31 3.19 19.15
CA PHE A 181 1.76 3.36 18.97
C PHE A 181 2.14 4.84 18.88
N LEU A 182 1.48 5.63 18.04
CA LEU A 182 1.77 7.05 17.89
C LEU A 182 1.51 7.83 19.19
N SER A 183 0.41 7.57 19.90
CA SER A 183 0.10 8.26 21.14
C SER A 183 1.08 7.91 22.26
N THR A 184 1.49 6.65 22.36
CA THR A 184 2.48 6.19 23.35
C THR A 184 3.87 6.78 23.07
N SER A 185 4.27 6.80 21.80
CA SER A 185 5.53 7.42 21.37
C SER A 185 5.56 8.92 21.65
N ARG A 186 4.44 9.64 21.43
CA ARG A 186 4.31 11.07 21.80
C ARG A 186 4.28 11.31 23.30
N ARG A 187 3.63 10.43 24.05
CA ARG A 187 3.65 10.50 25.51
C ARG A 187 5.06 10.32 26.04
N GLN A 188 5.87 9.45 25.44
CA GLN A 188 7.29 9.28 25.78
C GLN A 188 8.08 10.58 25.56
N ASP A 189 7.82 11.31 24.46
CA ASP A 189 8.44 12.62 24.23
C ASP A 189 8.12 13.66 25.33
N GLN A 190 6.97 13.56 25.97
CA GLN A 190 6.54 14.46 27.04
C GLN A 190 7.12 14.04 28.40
N THR A 191 7.01 12.77 28.73
CA THR A 191 7.35 12.24 30.07
C THR A 191 8.81 11.84 30.21
N GLY A 192 9.47 11.39 29.12
CA GLY A 192 10.81 10.76 29.18
C GLY A 192 10.80 9.35 29.78
N ASP A 193 9.62 8.73 29.94
CA ASP A 193 9.49 7.41 30.54
C ASP A 193 10.01 6.31 29.59
N ALA A 194 11.17 5.75 29.90
CA ALA A 194 11.80 4.67 29.14
C ALA A 194 10.97 3.37 29.11
N THR A 195 10.08 3.16 30.11
CA THR A 195 9.23 1.96 30.17
C THR A 195 8.25 1.89 29.01
N LEU A 196 7.91 3.04 28.40
CA LEU A 196 7.02 3.11 27.23
C LEU A 196 7.65 2.45 26.00
N SER A 197 8.97 2.54 25.79
CA SER A 197 9.67 1.78 24.74
C SER A 197 9.52 0.27 24.94
N THR A 198 9.66 -0.19 26.16
CA THR A 198 9.48 -1.61 26.52
C THR A 198 8.03 -2.06 26.29
N LYS A 199 7.04 -1.24 26.64
CA LYS A 199 5.61 -1.53 26.38
C LYS A 199 5.33 -1.62 24.89
N MET A 200 5.86 -0.69 24.06
CA MET A 200 5.71 -0.73 22.61
C MET A 200 6.39 -1.96 22.00
N ARG A 201 7.54 -2.36 22.52
CA ARG A 201 8.24 -3.58 22.09
C ARG A 201 7.40 -4.84 22.34
N TYR A 202 6.85 -5.02 23.55
CA TYR A 202 6.02 -6.18 23.87
C TYR A 202 4.71 -6.18 23.09
N ALA A 203 4.09 -5.02 22.86
CA ALA A 203 2.89 -4.91 22.06
C ALA A 203 3.13 -5.19 20.56
N ALA A 204 4.33 -4.91 20.05
CA ALA A 204 4.66 -5.12 18.65
C ALA A 204 4.57 -6.60 18.24
N ALA A 205 4.89 -7.54 19.12
CA ALA A 205 4.87 -8.97 18.80
C ALA A 205 3.45 -9.49 18.46
N PRO A 206 2.43 -9.37 19.33
CA PRO A 206 1.07 -9.78 18.98
C PRO A 206 0.48 -8.93 17.85
N CYS A 207 0.82 -7.64 17.78
CA CYS A 207 0.37 -6.78 16.68
C CYS A 207 0.91 -7.24 15.32
N LEU A 208 2.14 -7.77 15.23
CA LEU A 208 2.68 -8.32 13.97
C LEU A 208 1.94 -9.56 13.51
N ILE A 209 1.56 -10.45 14.45
CA ILE A 209 0.76 -11.65 14.12
C ILE A 209 -0.62 -11.22 13.59
N LEU A 210 -1.30 -10.32 14.30
CA LEU A 210 -2.60 -9.79 13.87
C LEU A 210 -2.50 -9.02 12.55
N PHE A 211 -1.41 -8.27 12.34
CA PHE A 211 -1.13 -7.58 11.09
C PHE A 211 -0.99 -8.57 9.93
N ALA A 212 -0.20 -9.63 10.10
CA ALA A 212 -0.02 -10.66 9.07
C ALA A 212 -1.36 -11.31 8.70
N LEU A 213 -2.18 -11.69 9.68
CA LEU A 213 -3.50 -12.27 9.45
C LEU A 213 -4.44 -11.25 8.77
N THR A 214 -4.58 -10.05 9.33
CA THR A 214 -5.53 -9.07 8.80
C THR A 214 -5.14 -8.56 7.42
N SER A 215 -3.86 -8.35 7.13
CA SER A 215 -3.40 -7.91 5.81
C SER A 215 -3.55 -9.01 4.75
N THR A 216 -3.31 -10.28 5.13
CA THR A 216 -3.53 -11.42 4.24
C THR A 216 -5.01 -11.58 3.91
N PHE A 217 -5.89 -11.59 4.92
CA PHE A 217 -7.32 -11.72 4.67
C PHE A 217 -7.90 -10.49 3.95
N ALA A 218 -7.40 -9.29 4.19
CA ALA A 218 -7.80 -8.11 3.44
C ALA A 218 -7.42 -8.20 1.95
N ALA A 219 -6.24 -8.73 1.63
CA ALA A 219 -5.84 -9.00 0.24
C ALA A 219 -6.73 -10.06 -0.42
N VAL A 220 -7.11 -11.11 0.32
CA VAL A 220 -8.06 -12.14 -0.14
C VAL A 220 -9.43 -11.52 -0.39
N ASP A 221 -9.95 -10.76 0.57
CA ASP A 221 -11.30 -10.19 0.49
C ASP A 221 -11.45 -9.13 -0.60
N TRP A 222 -10.47 -8.23 -0.74
CA TRP A 222 -10.65 -7.04 -1.59
C TRP A 222 -10.05 -7.18 -2.98
N ILE A 223 -9.02 -8.03 -3.14
CA ILE A 223 -8.33 -8.17 -4.43
C ILE A 223 -8.51 -9.58 -5.00
N MET A 224 -8.16 -10.63 -4.25
CA MET A 224 -8.25 -11.99 -4.76
C MET A 224 -9.69 -12.38 -5.11
N SER A 225 -10.67 -11.93 -4.31
CA SER A 225 -12.10 -12.21 -4.52
C SER A 225 -12.73 -11.45 -5.70
N LEU A 226 -11.98 -10.57 -6.38
CA LEU A 226 -12.39 -10.02 -7.69
C LEU A 226 -12.51 -11.13 -8.74
N SER A 227 -11.76 -12.22 -8.58
CA SER A 227 -11.86 -13.46 -9.36
C SER A 227 -12.22 -14.60 -8.43
N PRO A 228 -13.49 -14.75 -8.03
CA PRO A 228 -13.88 -15.59 -6.88
C PRO A 228 -13.69 -17.09 -7.10
N ALA A 229 -13.60 -17.54 -8.35
CA ALA A 229 -13.27 -18.93 -8.67
C ALA A 229 -11.78 -19.23 -8.42
N TRP A 230 -10.90 -18.25 -8.62
CA TRP A 230 -9.45 -18.38 -8.46
C TRP A 230 -9.01 -18.24 -7.01
N PHE A 231 -7.88 -18.86 -6.65
CA PHE A 231 -7.23 -18.70 -5.36
C PHE A 231 -5.73 -18.98 -5.43
N SER A 232 -4.98 -18.35 -4.53
CA SER A 232 -3.57 -18.62 -4.32
C SER A 232 -3.20 -18.37 -2.85
N THR A 233 -2.57 -19.36 -2.22
CA THR A 233 -2.08 -19.25 -0.83
C THR A 233 -0.96 -18.21 -0.68
N MET A 234 -0.21 -17.96 -1.75
CA MET A 234 0.90 -16.98 -1.77
C MET A 234 0.41 -15.54 -1.92
N PHE A 235 -0.86 -15.32 -2.24
CA PHE A 235 -1.40 -14.00 -2.57
C PHE A 235 -1.25 -12.96 -1.44
N GLY A 236 -1.52 -13.37 -0.20
CA GLY A 236 -1.35 -12.49 0.97
C GLY A 236 0.11 -12.07 1.19
N ILE A 237 1.06 -12.98 0.93
CA ILE A 237 2.49 -12.70 1.06
C ILE A 237 2.96 -11.81 -0.10
N TYR A 238 2.42 -12.00 -1.30
CA TYR A 238 2.65 -11.12 -2.45
C TYR A 238 2.22 -9.69 -2.14
N PHE A 239 0.99 -9.53 -1.66
CA PHE A 239 0.45 -8.23 -1.25
C PHE A 239 1.29 -7.56 -0.16
N PHE A 240 1.75 -8.34 0.83
CA PHE A 240 2.64 -7.86 1.89
C PHE A 240 3.98 -7.35 1.32
N ALA A 241 4.59 -8.06 0.38
CA ALA A 241 5.85 -7.64 -0.24
C ALA A 241 5.68 -6.31 -1.00
N GLY A 242 4.60 -6.15 -1.79
CA GLY A 242 4.23 -4.89 -2.44
C GLY A 242 3.97 -3.75 -1.44
N THR A 243 3.34 -4.08 -0.31
CA THR A 243 3.13 -3.15 0.82
C THR A 243 4.45 -2.64 1.39
N CYS A 244 5.47 -3.47 1.51
CA CYS A 244 6.81 -3.06 1.95
C CYS A 244 7.47 -2.14 0.92
N ALA A 245 7.35 -2.43 -0.38
CA ALA A 245 7.92 -1.61 -1.45
C ALA A 245 7.42 -0.16 -1.38
N GLY A 246 6.10 0.03 -1.36
CA GLY A 246 5.47 1.34 -1.26
C GLY A 246 5.72 2.02 0.09
N GLY A 247 5.55 1.28 1.20
CA GLY A 247 5.66 1.81 2.56
C GLY A 247 7.07 2.31 2.91
N PHE A 248 8.12 1.58 2.55
CA PHE A 248 9.49 2.03 2.82
C PHE A 248 9.90 3.17 1.89
N SER A 249 9.41 3.17 0.66
CA SER A 249 9.66 4.25 -0.30
C SER A 249 9.04 5.56 0.15
N ILE A 250 7.80 5.58 0.66
CA ILE A 250 7.17 6.81 1.16
C ILE A 250 7.85 7.32 2.43
N ILE A 251 8.37 6.45 3.31
CA ILE A 251 9.17 6.84 4.47
C ILE A 251 10.46 7.51 4.00
N ALA A 252 11.20 6.92 3.04
CA ALA A 252 12.42 7.49 2.48
C ALA A 252 12.17 8.90 1.90
N ILE A 253 11.12 9.06 1.10
CA ILE A 253 10.72 10.37 0.53
C ILE A 253 10.35 11.35 1.65
N GLY A 254 9.62 10.91 2.68
CA GLY A 254 9.29 11.72 3.85
C GLY A 254 10.51 12.27 4.56
N CYS A 255 11.53 11.42 4.80
CA CYS A 255 12.82 11.83 5.38
C CYS A 255 13.53 12.86 4.52
N LEU A 256 13.63 12.61 3.20
CA LEU A 256 14.29 13.51 2.26
C LEU A 256 13.59 14.89 2.17
N ARG A 257 12.26 14.89 2.14
CA ARG A 257 11.45 16.12 2.09
C ARG A 257 11.58 16.93 3.38
N LEU A 258 11.53 16.30 4.55
CA LEU A 258 11.75 16.99 5.83
C LEU A 258 13.14 17.62 5.88
N GLN A 259 14.19 16.91 5.44
CA GLN A 259 15.53 17.48 5.38
C GLN A 259 15.65 18.64 4.39
N ALA A 260 14.98 18.56 3.24
CA ALA A 260 14.93 19.68 2.29
C ALA A 260 14.26 20.92 2.90
N MET A 261 13.25 20.73 3.75
CA MET A 261 12.57 21.79 4.49
C MET A 261 13.38 22.31 5.70
N GLY A 262 14.52 21.70 6.03
CA GLY A 262 15.41 22.12 7.10
C GLY A 262 15.28 21.34 8.41
N TYR A 263 14.33 20.37 8.50
CA TYR A 263 14.21 19.50 9.66
C TYR A 263 15.23 18.37 9.64
N LEU A 264 15.56 17.83 10.80
CA LEU A 264 16.40 16.63 10.99
C LEU A 264 17.77 16.70 10.27
N ARG A 265 18.29 17.92 9.99
CA ARG A 265 19.62 18.09 9.42
C ARG A 265 20.68 17.70 10.45
N GLY A 266 21.61 16.82 10.04
CA GLY A 266 22.61 16.24 10.93
C GLY A 266 22.10 15.09 11.78
N VAL A 267 20.79 14.89 11.91
CA VAL A 267 20.15 13.77 12.61
C VAL A 267 20.03 12.56 11.69
N ILE A 268 19.38 12.73 10.53
CA ILE A 268 19.33 11.67 9.51
C ILE A 268 20.58 11.80 8.63
N THR A 269 21.41 10.78 8.66
CA THR A 269 22.71 10.71 7.94
C THR A 269 22.57 9.83 6.70
N ALA A 270 23.66 9.71 5.93
CA ALA A 270 23.73 8.79 4.79
C ALA A 270 23.59 7.32 5.23
N GLU A 271 23.95 7.02 6.49
CA GLU A 271 23.82 5.68 7.06
C GLU A 271 22.36 5.25 7.21
N HIS A 272 21.52 6.14 7.72
CA HIS A 272 20.07 5.91 7.80
C HIS A 272 19.44 5.71 6.41
N TYR A 273 19.86 6.51 5.43
CA TYR A 273 19.39 6.37 4.04
C TYR A 273 19.82 5.06 3.42
N GLN A 274 21.04 4.61 3.71
CA GLN A 274 21.51 3.30 3.25
C GLN A 274 20.63 2.18 3.80
N ASP A 275 20.24 2.23 5.08
CA ASP A 275 19.44 1.16 5.70
C ASP A 275 17.99 1.18 5.23
N ILE A 276 17.36 2.35 5.07
CA ILE A 276 16.06 2.41 4.38
C ILE A 276 16.17 1.84 2.96
N GLY A 277 17.21 2.20 2.21
CA GLY A 277 17.45 1.68 0.87
C GLY A 277 17.69 0.17 0.84
N LYS A 278 18.35 -0.40 1.87
CA LYS A 278 18.46 -1.87 2.03
C LYS A 278 17.08 -2.51 2.25
N MET A 279 16.22 -1.89 3.07
CA MET A 279 14.88 -2.41 3.32
C MET A 279 14.00 -2.35 2.05
N ILE A 280 14.07 -1.26 1.26
CA ILE A 280 13.41 -1.18 -0.04
C ILE A 280 13.92 -2.30 -0.95
N TRP A 281 15.23 -2.50 -1.03
CA TRP A 281 15.84 -3.53 -1.87
C TRP A 281 15.47 -4.94 -1.43
N ALA A 282 15.61 -5.25 -0.13
CA ALA A 282 15.39 -6.60 0.38
C ALA A 282 13.91 -7.01 0.34
N PHE A 283 13.02 -6.19 0.87
CA PHE A 283 11.60 -6.51 1.01
C PHE A 283 10.78 -6.08 -0.21
N GLY A 284 11.04 -4.88 -0.72
CA GLY A 284 10.23 -4.33 -1.81
C GLY A 284 10.61 -4.83 -3.19
N ILE A 285 11.87 -5.24 -3.40
CA ILE A 285 12.36 -5.66 -4.72
C ILE A 285 12.64 -7.16 -4.72
N VAL A 286 13.57 -7.64 -3.89
CA VAL A 286 14.02 -9.04 -3.93
C VAL A 286 12.94 -9.98 -3.42
N PHE A 287 12.37 -9.69 -2.25
CA PHE A 287 11.32 -10.52 -1.68
C PHE A 287 10.04 -10.49 -2.51
N TRP A 288 9.64 -9.31 -3.03
CA TRP A 288 8.52 -9.20 -3.96
C TRP A 288 8.72 -10.08 -5.20
N ALA A 289 9.89 -9.99 -5.84
CA ALA A 289 10.19 -10.77 -7.03
C ALA A 289 10.21 -12.28 -6.74
N TYR A 290 10.76 -12.68 -5.58
CA TYR A 290 10.77 -14.06 -5.15
C TYR A 290 9.35 -14.62 -5.01
N ILE A 291 8.46 -13.88 -4.35
CA ILE A 291 7.07 -14.32 -4.13
C ILE A 291 6.28 -14.28 -5.44
N ALA A 292 6.43 -13.22 -6.25
CA ALA A 292 5.77 -13.11 -7.56
C ALA A 292 6.18 -14.27 -8.48
N PHE A 293 7.49 -14.55 -8.58
CA PHE A 293 8.01 -15.64 -9.38
C PHE A 293 7.58 -17.01 -8.84
N SER A 294 7.64 -17.24 -7.54
CA SER A 294 7.22 -18.49 -6.91
C SER A 294 5.75 -18.79 -7.19
N GLN A 295 4.87 -17.79 -7.05
CA GLN A 295 3.44 -17.95 -7.34
C GLN A 295 3.22 -18.28 -8.81
N TYR A 296 3.86 -17.54 -9.72
CA TYR A 296 3.75 -17.79 -11.16
C TYR A 296 4.28 -19.18 -11.54
N MET A 297 5.48 -19.54 -11.07
CA MET A 297 6.12 -20.80 -11.39
C MET A 297 5.31 -22.01 -10.91
N LEU A 298 4.76 -21.95 -9.68
CA LEU A 298 3.97 -23.04 -9.13
C LEU A 298 2.67 -23.28 -9.92
N ILE A 299 1.98 -22.19 -10.29
CA ILE A 299 0.74 -22.26 -11.06
C ILE A 299 1.04 -22.69 -12.50
N TRP A 300 2.10 -22.15 -13.12
CA TRP A 300 2.52 -22.57 -14.45
C TRP A 300 2.95 -24.03 -14.50
N TYR A 301 3.74 -24.48 -13.51
CA TYR A 301 4.20 -25.88 -13.45
C TYR A 301 3.05 -26.84 -13.14
N GLY A 302 2.13 -26.47 -12.26
CA GLY A 302 0.93 -27.26 -11.93
C GLY A 302 -0.02 -27.42 -13.11
N ASN A 303 -0.06 -26.41 -13.99
CA ASN A 303 -0.85 -26.34 -15.23
C ASN A 303 -2.32 -26.75 -15.04
N LEU A 304 -2.91 -26.34 -13.91
CA LEU A 304 -4.32 -26.53 -13.65
C LEU A 304 -5.12 -25.41 -14.35
N PRO A 305 -6.08 -25.74 -15.22
CA PRO A 305 -6.83 -24.74 -15.99
C PRO A 305 -7.49 -23.66 -15.12
N GLU A 306 -8.04 -24.06 -13.96
CA GLU A 306 -8.71 -23.17 -13.02
C GLU A 306 -7.76 -22.14 -12.41
N GLU A 307 -6.47 -22.46 -12.31
CA GLU A 307 -5.46 -21.57 -11.72
C GLU A 307 -4.75 -20.72 -12.77
N THR A 308 -4.52 -21.27 -13.97
CA THR A 308 -3.74 -20.57 -15.02
C THR A 308 -4.51 -19.41 -15.64
N VAL A 309 -5.84 -19.45 -15.67
CA VAL A 309 -6.73 -18.43 -16.25
C VAL A 309 -6.40 -17.01 -15.75
N TRP A 310 -6.12 -16.88 -14.47
CA TRP A 310 -5.81 -15.59 -13.85
C TRP A 310 -4.55 -14.93 -14.43
N PHE A 311 -3.50 -15.73 -14.69
CA PHE A 311 -2.29 -15.25 -15.35
C PHE A 311 -2.49 -15.04 -16.85
N LEU A 312 -3.27 -15.89 -17.51
CA LEU A 312 -3.55 -15.77 -18.95
C LEU A 312 -4.19 -14.41 -19.28
N ALA A 313 -5.16 -13.94 -18.48
CA ALA A 313 -5.76 -12.62 -18.64
C ALA A 313 -4.74 -11.47 -18.54
N ARG A 314 -3.59 -11.69 -17.91
CA ARG A 314 -2.50 -10.73 -17.73
C ARG A 314 -1.35 -10.88 -18.73
N GLN A 315 -1.42 -11.90 -19.58
CA GLN A 315 -0.40 -12.22 -20.59
C GLN A 315 -0.87 -11.93 -22.03
N VAL A 316 -2.12 -11.53 -22.21
CA VAL A 316 -2.72 -11.25 -23.50
C VAL A 316 -3.01 -9.76 -23.69
N GLY A 317 -3.06 -9.32 -24.95
CA GLY A 317 -3.33 -7.93 -25.32
C GLY A 317 -2.34 -6.95 -24.69
N ASP A 318 -2.82 -5.77 -24.35
CA ASP A 318 -2.02 -4.71 -23.71
C ASP A 318 -1.52 -5.07 -22.29
N TRP A 319 -2.16 -6.03 -21.62
CA TRP A 319 -1.76 -6.48 -20.29
C TRP A 319 -0.42 -7.21 -20.29
N ALA A 320 -0.05 -7.85 -21.40
CA ALA A 320 1.28 -8.45 -21.57
C ALA A 320 2.41 -7.43 -21.35
N TRP A 321 2.26 -6.23 -21.89
CA TRP A 321 3.23 -5.15 -21.72
C TRP A 321 3.30 -4.62 -20.29
N VAL A 322 2.17 -4.56 -19.59
CA VAL A 322 2.15 -4.19 -18.16
C VAL A 322 2.87 -5.26 -17.33
N SER A 323 2.66 -6.54 -17.63
CA SER A 323 3.35 -7.65 -16.96
C SER A 323 4.87 -7.59 -17.20
N VAL A 324 5.31 -7.35 -18.45
CA VAL A 324 6.73 -7.16 -18.77
C VAL A 324 7.28 -5.91 -18.08
N ALA A 325 6.53 -4.80 -18.07
CA ALA A 325 6.94 -3.58 -17.36
C ALA A 325 7.13 -3.82 -15.86
N LEU A 326 6.30 -4.64 -15.22
CA LEU A 326 6.49 -5.01 -13.82
C LEU A 326 7.77 -5.84 -13.61
N ILE A 327 8.02 -6.86 -14.44
CA ILE A 327 9.22 -7.68 -14.33
C ILE A 327 10.47 -6.79 -14.46
N VAL A 328 10.50 -5.92 -15.46
CA VAL A 328 11.65 -5.05 -15.74
C VAL A 328 11.76 -3.90 -14.73
N GLY A 329 10.66 -3.20 -14.49
CA GLY A 329 10.65 -1.94 -13.73
C GLY A 329 10.46 -2.10 -12.22
N HIS A 330 9.79 -3.17 -11.75
CA HIS A 330 9.69 -3.44 -10.32
C HIS A 330 10.84 -4.31 -9.81
N PHE A 331 11.44 -5.14 -10.67
CA PHE A 331 12.53 -6.04 -10.26
C PHE A 331 13.86 -5.71 -10.95
N PHE A 332 14.06 -5.99 -12.25
CA PHE A 332 15.39 -5.98 -12.86
C PHE A 332 16.11 -4.63 -12.72
N ILE A 333 15.48 -3.53 -13.12
CA ILE A 333 16.11 -2.21 -13.05
C ILE A 333 16.39 -1.80 -11.59
N PRO A 334 15.41 -1.80 -10.67
CA PRO A 334 15.68 -1.37 -9.31
C PRO A 334 16.55 -2.37 -8.53
N PHE A 335 16.57 -3.66 -8.87
CA PHE A 335 17.49 -4.62 -8.28
C PHE A 335 18.95 -4.20 -8.52
N LEU A 336 19.31 -3.95 -9.79
CA LEU A 336 20.65 -3.51 -10.15
C LEU A 336 20.97 -2.11 -9.60
N PHE A 337 19.99 -1.22 -9.58
CA PHE A 337 20.15 0.13 -9.07
C PHE A 337 20.42 0.15 -7.56
N PHE A 338 19.59 -0.56 -6.78
CA PHE A 338 19.69 -0.56 -5.32
C PHE A 338 20.75 -1.55 -4.78
N ILE A 339 21.36 -2.43 -5.58
CA ILE A 339 22.48 -3.27 -5.12
C ILE A 339 23.66 -2.42 -4.71
N SER A 340 23.90 -1.32 -5.41
CA SER A 340 25.00 -0.40 -5.11
C SER A 340 24.79 0.35 -3.80
N ARG A 341 25.83 0.36 -2.94
CA ARG A 341 25.87 1.15 -1.72
C ARG A 341 25.69 2.65 -1.99
N TRP A 342 26.31 3.16 -3.05
CA TRP A 342 26.31 4.57 -3.41
C TRP A 342 24.92 5.09 -3.76
N MET A 343 24.13 4.32 -4.49
CA MET A 343 22.77 4.70 -4.89
C MET A 343 21.83 4.89 -3.69
N LYS A 344 22.05 4.14 -2.60
CA LYS A 344 21.28 4.24 -1.36
C LYS A 344 21.73 5.40 -0.48
N ARG A 345 23.00 5.82 -0.55
CA ARG A 345 23.59 6.86 0.31
C ARG A 345 23.39 8.26 -0.23
N TRP A 346 23.32 8.41 -1.55
CA TRP A 346 23.16 9.72 -2.18
C TRP A 346 21.68 10.08 -2.22
N ARG A 347 21.34 11.27 -1.68
CA ARG A 347 19.95 11.72 -1.55
C ARG A 347 19.20 11.78 -2.87
N GLY A 348 19.86 12.24 -3.95
CA GLY A 348 19.24 12.36 -5.27
C GLY A 348 18.88 11.00 -5.88
N THR A 349 19.81 10.05 -5.82
CA THR A 349 19.58 8.69 -6.36
C THR A 349 18.58 7.91 -5.51
N LEU A 350 18.64 8.04 -4.19
CA LEU A 350 17.63 7.42 -3.31
C LEU A 350 16.24 8.03 -3.55
N ALA A 351 16.14 9.35 -3.74
CA ALA A 351 14.87 10.00 -4.07
C ALA A 351 14.31 9.47 -5.39
N PHE A 352 15.13 9.40 -6.44
CA PHE A 352 14.74 8.83 -7.73
C PHE A 352 14.27 7.39 -7.58
N GLY A 353 15.06 6.53 -6.93
CA GLY A 353 14.71 5.13 -6.72
C GLY A 353 13.45 4.92 -5.90
N ALA A 354 13.22 5.73 -4.85
CA ALA A 354 12.03 5.66 -4.03
C ALA A 354 10.76 6.12 -4.80
N VAL A 355 10.86 7.18 -5.62
CA VAL A 355 9.76 7.61 -6.50
C VAL A 355 9.48 6.56 -7.56
N TRP A 356 10.52 5.98 -8.16
CA TRP A 356 10.42 4.87 -9.10
C TRP A 356 9.66 3.70 -8.48
N MET A 357 10.05 3.25 -7.28
CA MET A 357 9.39 2.15 -6.59
C MET A 357 7.94 2.47 -6.23
N LEU A 358 7.61 3.73 -5.87
CA LEU A 358 6.21 4.12 -5.67
C LEU A 358 5.38 4.03 -6.96
N ALA A 359 5.94 4.46 -8.09
CA ALA A 359 5.26 4.35 -9.37
C ALA A 359 4.99 2.88 -9.74
N PHE A 360 6.00 2.01 -9.57
CA PHE A 360 5.84 0.59 -9.85
C PHE A 360 4.98 -0.15 -8.83
N SER A 361 4.96 0.28 -7.56
CA SER A 361 3.99 -0.23 -6.57
C SER A 361 2.55 0.13 -6.94
N TRP A 362 2.32 1.32 -7.53
CA TRP A 362 1.00 1.70 -8.04
C TRP A 362 0.61 0.86 -9.27
N ILE A 363 1.53 0.63 -10.21
CA ILE A 363 1.32 -0.24 -11.38
C ILE A 363 1.06 -1.69 -10.94
N ASP A 364 1.73 -2.16 -9.89
CA ASP A 364 1.53 -3.50 -9.33
C ASP A 364 0.10 -3.67 -8.79
N ILE A 365 -0.39 -2.72 -7.99
CA ILE A 365 -1.79 -2.74 -7.54
C ILE A 365 -2.77 -2.61 -8.71
N TYR A 366 -2.43 -1.80 -9.72
CA TYR A 366 -3.21 -1.69 -10.94
C TYR A 366 -3.33 -3.04 -11.68
N TRP A 367 -2.21 -3.74 -11.82
CA TRP A 367 -2.12 -5.07 -12.42
C TRP A 367 -2.87 -6.14 -11.62
N LEU A 368 -2.95 -6.00 -10.30
CA LEU A 368 -3.71 -6.91 -9.45
C LEU A 368 -5.22 -6.70 -9.56
N VAL A 369 -5.68 -5.45 -9.65
CA VAL A 369 -7.10 -5.07 -9.51
C VAL A 369 -7.81 -4.95 -10.85
N MET A 370 -7.20 -4.34 -11.87
CA MET A 370 -7.91 -3.91 -13.08
C MET A 370 -8.16 -5.00 -14.14
N PRO A 371 -7.31 -6.04 -14.30
CA PRO A 371 -7.58 -7.07 -15.30
C PRO A 371 -8.81 -7.89 -14.91
N VAL A 372 -9.82 -7.85 -15.76
CA VAL A 372 -11.00 -8.71 -15.61
C VAL A 372 -10.67 -10.08 -16.19
N VAL A 373 -10.87 -11.13 -15.43
CA VAL A 373 -10.81 -12.50 -15.95
C VAL A 373 -12.15 -12.78 -16.66
N PRO A 374 -12.14 -13.04 -17.94
CA PRO A 374 -13.38 -13.28 -18.67
C PRO A 374 -14.02 -14.60 -18.27
N HIS A 375 -15.31 -14.62 -18.21
CA HIS A 375 -16.09 -15.82 -17.86
C HIS A 375 -15.99 -16.94 -18.91
N ASP A 376 -15.62 -16.61 -20.15
CA ASP A 376 -15.54 -17.51 -21.29
C ASP A 376 -14.12 -18.03 -21.59
N VAL A 377 -13.12 -17.70 -20.75
CA VAL A 377 -11.72 -18.13 -20.99
C VAL A 377 -11.60 -19.64 -21.14
N ALA A 378 -12.42 -20.40 -20.42
CA ALA A 378 -12.44 -21.86 -20.52
C ALA A 378 -12.93 -22.39 -21.90
N THR A 379 -13.51 -21.53 -22.73
CA THR A 379 -13.96 -21.90 -24.09
C THR A 379 -12.85 -21.83 -25.13
N PHE A 380 -11.76 -21.12 -24.84
CA PHE A 380 -10.61 -21.01 -25.75
C PHE A 380 -9.71 -22.26 -25.67
N THR A 381 -9.54 -22.91 -26.80
CA THR A 381 -8.76 -24.15 -26.90
C THR A 381 -7.27 -23.87 -27.19
N THR A 382 -6.93 -22.66 -27.64
CA THR A 382 -5.55 -22.26 -27.96
C THR A 382 -5.25 -20.86 -27.41
N TYR A 383 -3.97 -20.64 -27.11
CA TYR A 383 -3.47 -19.32 -26.67
C TYR A 383 -3.69 -18.24 -27.75
N ASP A 384 -3.53 -18.59 -29.03
CA ASP A 384 -3.69 -17.65 -30.15
C ASP A 384 -5.15 -17.18 -30.29
N ALA A 385 -6.13 -18.08 -30.09
CA ALA A 385 -7.53 -17.73 -30.09
C ALA A 385 -7.89 -16.79 -28.93
N LEU A 386 -7.36 -17.07 -27.73
CA LEU A 386 -7.47 -16.22 -26.57
C LEU A 386 -6.83 -14.85 -26.81
N ALA A 387 -5.58 -14.83 -27.32
CA ALA A 387 -4.87 -13.59 -27.62
C ALA A 387 -5.59 -12.74 -28.66
N ALA A 388 -6.18 -13.36 -29.69
CA ALA A 388 -6.97 -12.66 -30.70
C ALA A 388 -8.25 -12.06 -30.12
N ALA A 389 -8.99 -12.79 -29.27
CA ALA A 389 -10.19 -12.31 -28.60
C ALA A 389 -9.90 -11.11 -27.68
N TYR A 390 -8.71 -11.11 -27.06
CA TYR A 390 -8.29 -10.06 -26.12
C TYR A 390 -7.34 -9.02 -26.73
N ALA A 391 -7.03 -9.10 -28.02
CA ALA A 391 -6.15 -8.15 -28.71
C ALA A 391 -6.61 -6.69 -28.62
N THR A 392 -7.91 -6.45 -28.41
CA THR A 392 -8.52 -5.13 -28.29
C THR A 392 -8.74 -4.68 -26.84
N THR A 393 -8.40 -5.51 -25.85
CA THR A 393 -8.58 -5.14 -24.43
C THR A 393 -7.58 -4.06 -24.04
N SER A 394 -8.09 -2.82 -23.91
CA SER A 394 -7.30 -1.71 -23.40
C SER A 394 -7.05 -1.87 -21.90
N THR A 395 -5.82 -1.57 -21.46
CA THR A 395 -5.51 -1.51 -20.03
C THR A 395 -6.24 -0.38 -19.30
N GLY A 396 -6.78 0.60 -20.01
CA GLY A 396 -7.38 1.79 -19.39
C GLY A 396 -6.37 2.73 -18.72
N LEU A 397 -5.05 2.49 -18.84
CA LEU A 397 -4.00 3.37 -18.31
C LEU A 397 -4.07 4.80 -18.86
N GLY A 398 -4.63 5.00 -20.06
CA GLY A 398 -4.89 6.32 -20.64
C GLY A 398 -6.04 7.09 -20.00
N ASN A 399 -6.84 6.48 -19.13
CA ASN A 399 -7.97 7.14 -18.49
C ASN A 399 -7.51 8.19 -17.46
N PRO A 400 -7.79 9.50 -17.64
CA PRO A 400 -7.37 10.55 -16.72
C PRO A 400 -7.95 10.38 -15.30
N LEU A 401 -9.06 9.66 -15.15
CA LEU A 401 -9.68 9.39 -13.86
C LEU A 401 -8.70 8.65 -12.91
N ASN A 402 -7.89 7.72 -13.44
CA ASN A 402 -6.86 7.01 -12.66
C ASN A 402 -5.90 7.98 -11.96
N TYR A 403 -5.37 8.95 -12.71
CA TYR A 403 -4.36 9.88 -12.21
C TYR A 403 -4.96 10.94 -11.29
N LEU A 404 -6.17 11.40 -11.58
CA LEU A 404 -6.89 12.33 -10.71
C LEU A 404 -7.19 11.69 -9.35
N MET A 405 -7.68 10.44 -9.33
CA MET A 405 -7.89 9.68 -8.09
C MET A 405 -6.59 9.45 -7.33
N LEU A 406 -5.52 9.05 -8.04
CA LEU A 406 -4.19 8.85 -7.46
C LEU A 406 -3.69 10.11 -6.75
N VAL A 407 -3.71 11.25 -7.44
CA VAL A 407 -3.26 12.54 -6.88
C VAL A 407 -4.15 12.95 -5.70
N GLY A 408 -5.45 12.74 -5.80
CA GLY A 408 -6.41 13.00 -4.73
C GLY A 408 -6.08 12.20 -3.47
N PHE A 409 -5.94 10.90 -3.57
CA PHE A 409 -5.73 10.02 -2.43
C PHE A 409 -4.31 10.14 -1.82
N ILE A 410 -3.28 10.32 -2.66
CA ILE A 410 -1.92 10.65 -2.17
C ILE A 410 -1.94 12.01 -1.45
N GLY A 411 -2.63 13.01 -2.01
CA GLY A 411 -2.75 14.32 -1.39
C GLY A 411 -3.39 14.26 0.00
N LEU A 412 -4.46 13.46 0.17
CA LEU A 412 -5.07 13.21 1.49
C LEU A 412 -4.07 12.54 2.44
N SER A 413 -3.33 11.53 1.96
CA SER A 413 -2.34 10.81 2.76
C SER A 413 -1.20 11.71 3.23
N ILE A 414 -0.61 12.49 2.32
CA ILE A 414 0.47 13.44 2.65
C ILE A 414 -0.05 14.55 3.56
N GLY A 415 -1.22 15.12 3.26
CA GLY A 415 -1.85 16.17 4.07
C GLY A 415 -2.06 15.74 5.51
N SER A 416 -2.56 14.53 5.70
CA SER A 416 -2.81 13.94 7.01
C SER A 416 -1.50 13.64 7.77
N ALA A 417 -0.53 13.01 7.13
CA ALA A 417 0.76 12.69 7.76
C ALA A 417 1.53 13.96 8.16
N THR A 418 1.65 14.93 7.24
CA THR A 418 2.33 16.21 7.53
C THR A 418 1.60 17.04 8.57
N GLY A 419 0.26 17.04 8.56
CA GLY A 419 -0.56 17.68 9.60
C GLY A 419 -0.40 17.06 10.99
N ARG A 420 -0.07 15.75 11.08
CA ARG A 420 0.32 15.15 12.36
C ARG A 420 1.72 15.57 12.79
N LEU A 421 2.67 15.62 11.87
CA LEU A 421 4.05 16.04 12.15
C LEU A 421 4.11 17.51 12.59
N SER A 422 3.21 18.38 12.10
CA SER A 422 3.20 19.79 12.49
C SER A 422 2.77 20.03 13.95
N ARG A 423 2.13 19.05 14.60
CA ARG A 423 1.57 19.18 15.96
C ARG A 423 2.53 18.77 17.08
N GLY A 424 3.83 18.62 16.80
CA GLY A 424 4.78 18.19 17.80
C GLY A 424 6.16 17.92 17.23
N SER A 425 6.95 17.13 17.94
CA SER A 425 8.28 16.76 17.46
C SER A 425 8.21 15.84 16.24
N VAL A 426 9.02 16.13 15.23
CA VAL A 426 9.25 15.27 14.04
C VAL A 426 10.27 14.17 14.33
N LEU A 427 10.83 14.16 15.54
CA LEU A 427 11.80 13.20 16.06
C LEU A 427 11.25 12.54 17.34
N CYS A 428 11.57 11.27 17.59
CA CYS A 428 11.31 10.62 18.87
C CYS A 428 12.39 11.06 19.90
N ARG A 429 12.24 12.30 20.41
CA ARG A 429 13.31 13.04 21.12
C ARG A 429 13.70 12.47 22.48
N ARG A 430 12.81 11.79 23.17
CA ARG A 430 13.06 11.18 24.50
C ARG A 430 13.04 9.65 24.45
N ASP A 431 13.28 9.08 23.29
CA ASP A 431 13.53 7.64 23.19
C ASP A 431 14.91 7.34 23.81
N PRO A 432 15.03 6.35 24.71
CA PRO A 432 16.28 6.02 25.38
C PRO A 432 17.40 5.60 24.42
N ARG A 433 17.05 5.18 23.19
CA ARG A 433 17.99 4.74 22.17
C ARG A 433 18.30 5.82 21.13
N LEU A 434 17.87 7.06 21.33
CA LEU A 434 18.14 8.13 20.37
C LEU A 434 19.64 8.34 20.16
N ASN A 435 20.47 8.26 21.20
CA ASN A 435 21.91 8.38 21.06
C ASN A 435 22.51 7.32 20.12
N GLU A 436 22.02 6.08 20.18
CA GLU A 436 22.45 5.03 19.25
C GLU A 436 22.14 5.41 17.80
N SER A 437 20.98 6.04 17.56
CA SER A 437 20.60 6.52 16.23
C SER A 437 21.50 7.66 15.76
N LEU A 438 21.83 8.61 16.63
CA LEU A 438 22.68 9.75 16.29
C LEU A 438 24.14 9.35 15.96
N GLN A 439 24.62 8.29 16.59
CA GLN A 439 25.97 7.74 16.40
C GLN A 439 26.02 6.57 15.41
N PHE A 440 24.89 6.31 14.73
CA PHE A 440 24.78 5.15 13.87
C PHE A 440 25.67 5.24 12.63
N GLU A 441 26.52 4.23 12.47
CA GLU A 441 27.41 4.02 11.33
C GLU A 441 27.24 2.60 10.78
N ASN A 442 27.25 2.48 9.46
CA ASN A 442 27.28 1.20 8.75
C ASN A 442 28.74 0.79 8.51
N ILE A 443 29.10 -0.39 8.92
CA ILE A 443 30.41 -0.99 8.70
C ILE A 443 30.60 -1.37 7.22
#